data_90898a8af543538b28cf60e921705c96
#
_entry.id   90898a8af543538b28cf60e921705c96
#
_cell.length_a   1.000
_cell.length_b   1.000
_cell.length_c   1.000
_cell.angle_alpha   90.00
_cell.angle_beta   90.00
_cell.angle_gamma   90.00
#
_symmetry.space_group_name_H-M   'P 1'
#
loop_
_entity.id
_entity.type
_entity.pdbx_description
1 polymer ?
#
loop_
_entity_poly.entity_id
_entity_poly.type
_entity_poly.pdbx_seq_one_letter_code
_entity_poly.pdbx_strand_id
1 'polypeptide(L)'
;MGNKGASKAQALVEFAIALPVLILLVAGVLELGRGYAYAVATSDAARDGARVAAGKTSTTNGPGIALMCNVIKADLAAVVSPASSISCATQVNHAPPFVSGVDYAAPAGGQAVVVVYCGASANCTGAVNTLYQSEVDVAVYYGFNDLNLLGGLVTISGSSKTTTSW
;
A
#
# COMPACT_ATOMS: atom_id res chain seq x y z
N MET A 1 -46.58 -18.77 -41.39
CA MET A 1 -46.52 -18.08 -40.09
C MET A 1 -45.22 -18.49 -39.40
N GLY A 2 -44.20 -17.65 -39.49
CA GLY A 2 -42.89 -17.94 -38.92
C GLY A 2 -42.91 -17.95 -37.37
N ASN A 3 -42.23 -18.90 -36.79
CA ASN A 3 -42.20 -19.22 -35.35
C ASN A 3 -41.42 -18.17 -34.56
N LYS A 4 -41.97 -16.94 -34.43
CA LYS A 4 -41.36 -15.81 -33.70
C LYS A 4 -41.18 -16.08 -32.21
N GLY A 5 -41.81 -17.12 -31.66
CA GLY A 5 -41.66 -17.52 -30.25
C GLY A 5 -40.37 -18.32 -29.99
N ALA A 6 -39.97 -19.18 -30.93
CA ALA A 6 -38.78 -20.01 -30.77
C ALA A 6 -37.46 -19.18 -30.79
N SER A 7 -37.39 -18.16 -31.64
CA SER A 7 -36.23 -17.28 -31.72
C SER A 7 -36.02 -16.43 -30.45
N LYS A 8 -37.10 -16.01 -29.78
CA LYS A 8 -37.03 -15.29 -28.52
C LYS A 8 -36.58 -16.17 -27.35
N ALA A 9 -37.06 -17.42 -27.31
CA ALA A 9 -36.64 -18.37 -26.30
C ALA A 9 -35.15 -18.73 -26.45
N GLN A 10 -34.66 -18.90 -27.65
CA GLN A 10 -33.25 -19.18 -27.95
C GLN A 10 -32.36 -17.99 -27.49
N ALA A 11 -32.70 -16.75 -27.83
CA ALA A 11 -31.97 -15.58 -27.42
C ALA A 11 -31.89 -15.42 -25.87
N LEU A 12 -32.97 -15.77 -25.17
CA LEU A 12 -32.95 -15.77 -23.72
C LEU A 12 -32.00 -16.78 -23.11
N VAL A 13 -31.89 -17.97 -23.70
CA VAL A 13 -30.95 -19.02 -23.25
C VAL A 13 -29.52 -18.59 -23.52
N GLU A 14 -29.21 -18.05 -24.69
CA GLU A 14 -27.88 -17.51 -25.01
C GLU A 14 -27.47 -16.39 -24.05
N PHE A 15 -28.39 -15.46 -23.76
CA PHE A 15 -28.14 -14.40 -22.80
C PHE A 15 -27.92 -14.94 -21.38
N ALA A 16 -28.72 -15.93 -20.95
CA ALA A 16 -28.58 -16.54 -19.63
C ALA A 16 -27.22 -17.24 -19.41
N ILE A 17 -26.63 -17.77 -20.48
CA ILE A 17 -25.29 -18.39 -20.44
C ILE A 17 -24.20 -17.31 -20.51
N ALA A 18 -24.39 -16.26 -21.29
CA ALA A 18 -23.40 -15.19 -21.42
C ALA A 18 -23.32 -14.28 -20.18
N LEU A 19 -24.45 -14.08 -19.49
CA LEU A 19 -24.55 -13.17 -18.36
C LEU A 19 -23.57 -13.48 -17.20
N PRO A 20 -23.42 -14.72 -16.73
CA PRO A 20 -22.45 -15.05 -15.68
C PRO A 20 -21.00 -14.71 -16.08
N VAL A 21 -20.62 -14.97 -17.31
CA VAL A 21 -19.29 -14.66 -17.82
C VAL A 21 -19.05 -13.15 -17.85
N LEU A 22 -20.06 -12.39 -18.29
CA LEU A 22 -19.99 -10.93 -18.31
C LEU A 22 -19.83 -10.36 -16.89
N ILE A 23 -20.60 -10.87 -15.92
CA ILE A 23 -20.50 -10.45 -14.52
C ILE A 23 -19.11 -10.74 -13.96
N LEU A 24 -18.53 -11.91 -14.23
CA LEU A 24 -17.18 -12.26 -13.80
C LEU A 24 -16.13 -11.34 -14.42
N LEU A 25 -16.26 -11.00 -15.68
CA LEU A 25 -15.36 -10.05 -16.34
C LEU A 25 -15.44 -8.66 -15.70
N VAL A 26 -16.64 -8.14 -15.48
CA VAL A 26 -16.84 -6.84 -14.83
C VAL A 26 -16.28 -6.85 -13.41
N ALA A 27 -16.57 -7.89 -12.63
CA ALA A 27 -16.04 -8.03 -11.28
C ALA A 27 -14.50 -8.06 -11.28
N GLY A 28 -13.88 -8.81 -12.20
CA GLY A 28 -12.42 -8.88 -12.34
C GLY A 28 -11.78 -7.51 -12.67
N VAL A 29 -12.39 -6.76 -13.60
CA VAL A 29 -11.90 -5.42 -13.94
C VAL A 29 -12.00 -4.45 -12.76
N LEU A 30 -13.11 -4.49 -12.02
CA LEU A 30 -13.30 -3.65 -10.82
C LEU A 30 -12.27 -4.00 -9.74
N GLU A 31 -11.99 -5.28 -9.52
CA GLU A 31 -11.04 -5.73 -8.51
C GLU A 31 -9.59 -5.33 -8.88
N LEU A 32 -9.20 -5.49 -10.12
CA LEU A 32 -7.89 -5.02 -10.61
C LEU A 32 -7.76 -3.50 -10.50
N GLY A 33 -8.83 -2.75 -10.80
CA GLY A 33 -8.85 -1.30 -10.67
C GLY A 33 -8.63 -0.85 -9.21
N ARG A 34 -9.28 -1.53 -8.26
CA ARG A 34 -9.08 -1.29 -6.83
C ARG A 34 -7.64 -1.61 -6.42
N GLY A 35 -7.13 -2.79 -6.79
CA GLY A 35 -5.76 -3.18 -6.48
C GLY A 35 -4.74 -2.16 -7.01
N TYR A 36 -4.92 -1.68 -8.22
CA TYR A 36 -4.07 -0.65 -8.80
C TYR A 36 -4.14 0.68 -8.02
N ALA A 37 -5.34 1.11 -7.64
CA ALA A 37 -5.51 2.33 -6.84
C ALA A 37 -4.77 2.24 -5.49
N TYR A 38 -4.84 1.10 -4.80
CA TYR A 38 -4.08 0.87 -3.58
C TYR A 38 -2.57 0.86 -3.81
N ALA A 39 -2.10 0.28 -4.91
CA ALA A 39 -0.67 0.27 -5.25
C ALA A 39 -0.13 1.68 -5.50
N VAL A 40 -0.88 2.53 -6.19
CA VAL A 40 -0.53 3.93 -6.38
C VAL A 40 -0.52 4.67 -5.04
N ALA A 41 -1.59 4.55 -4.24
CA ALA A 41 -1.70 5.24 -2.96
C ALA A 41 -0.56 4.86 -1.98
N THR A 42 -0.19 3.58 -1.89
CA THR A 42 0.93 3.13 -1.03
C THR A 42 2.27 3.66 -1.52
N SER A 43 2.47 3.73 -2.83
CA SER A 43 3.69 4.28 -3.42
C SER A 43 3.83 5.78 -3.17
N ASP A 44 2.75 6.54 -3.33
CA ASP A 44 2.73 7.98 -3.09
C ASP A 44 2.91 8.31 -1.61
N ALA A 45 2.21 7.60 -0.73
CA ALA A 45 2.38 7.72 0.72
C ALA A 45 3.82 7.42 1.18
N ALA A 46 4.47 6.39 0.60
CA ALA A 46 5.86 6.09 0.88
C ALA A 46 6.81 7.22 0.45
N ARG A 47 6.55 7.83 -0.71
CA ARG A 47 7.34 8.97 -1.22
C ARG A 47 7.21 10.21 -0.34
N ASP A 48 6.00 10.57 0.01
CA ASP A 48 5.75 11.75 0.83
C ASP A 48 6.25 11.53 2.25
N GLY A 49 6.10 10.33 2.80
CA GLY A 49 6.69 9.92 4.06
C GLY A 49 8.21 10.03 4.06
N ALA A 50 8.88 9.53 3.03
CA ALA A 50 10.34 9.60 2.89
C ALA A 50 10.84 11.05 2.78
N ARG A 51 10.13 11.88 1.99
CA ARG A 51 10.45 13.32 1.86
C ARG A 51 10.37 14.05 3.20
N VAL A 52 9.31 13.80 3.97
CA VAL A 52 9.13 14.41 5.29
C VAL A 52 10.19 13.90 6.27
N ALA A 53 10.49 12.62 6.27
CA ALA A 53 11.54 12.04 7.09
C ALA A 53 12.89 12.67 6.77
N ALA A 54 13.26 12.79 5.50
CA ALA A 54 14.50 13.39 5.05
C ALA A 54 14.61 14.87 5.43
N GLY A 55 13.53 15.65 5.29
CA GLY A 55 13.53 17.09 5.58
C GLY A 55 13.54 17.45 7.06
N LYS A 56 13.24 16.51 7.95
CA LYS A 56 13.12 16.77 9.42
C LYS A 56 14.20 16.11 10.26
N THR A 57 15.06 15.32 9.70
CA THR A 57 16.17 14.67 10.41
C THR A 57 17.26 15.64 10.85
N SER A 58 17.20 16.90 10.42
CA SER A 58 18.18 17.94 10.72
C SER A 58 18.09 18.56 12.11
N THR A 59 17.09 18.24 12.92
CA THR A 59 16.95 18.84 14.24
C THR A 59 17.11 17.80 15.35
N THR A 60 17.90 18.11 16.31
CA THR A 60 18.38 17.33 17.48
C THR A 60 17.29 16.65 18.32
N ASN A 61 16.00 16.97 18.07
CA ASN A 61 14.84 16.42 18.76
C ASN A 61 13.67 16.16 17.78
N GLY A 62 13.97 15.70 16.57
CA GLY A 62 12.99 15.65 15.52
C GLY A 62 11.84 14.68 15.76
N PRO A 63 10.61 15.16 15.62
CA PRO A 63 9.42 14.30 15.50
C PRO A 63 9.35 13.59 14.13
N GLY A 64 10.49 13.34 13.50
CA GLY A 64 10.57 12.90 12.11
C GLY A 64 9.69 11.69 11.79
N ILE A 65 9.76 10.65 12.62
CA ILE A 65 8.95 9.44 12.42
C ILE A 65 7.46 9.69 12.72
N ALA A 66 7.16 10.43 13.79
CA ALA A 66 5.76 10.74 14.12
C ALA A 66 5.11 11.61 13.03
N LEU A 67 5.85 12.61 12.52
CA LEU A 67 5.37 13.46 11.46
C LEU A 67 5.22 12.69 10.14
N MET A 68 6.21 11.88 9.78
CA MET A 68 6.16 10.97 8.64
C MET A 68 4.94 10.05 8.71
N CYS A 69 4.73 9.44 9.88
CA CYS A 69 3.57 8.57 10.10
C CYS A 69 2.24 9.32 9.93
N ASN A 70 2.14 10.55 10.41
CA ASN A 70 0.94 11.36 10.25
C ASN A 70 0.68 11.71 8.78
N VAL A 71 1.71 12.01 8.02
CA VAL A 71 1.60 12.25 6.56
C VAL A 71 1.13 10.98 5.86
N ILE A 72 1.79 9.85 6.09
CA ILE A 72 1.39 8.56 5.50
C ILE A 72 -0.05 8.19 5.86
N LYS A 73 -0.48 8.43 7.11
CA LYS A 73 -1.86 8.20 7.52
C LYS A 73 -2.84 9.11 6.79
N ALA A 74 -2.48 10.37 6.58
CA ALA A 74 -3.33 11.31 5.84
C ALA A 74 -3.47 10.91 4.37
N ASP A 75 -2.38 10.51 3.73
CA ASP A 75 -2.37 10.09 2.32
C ASP A 75 -3.15 8.79 2.11
N LEU A 76 -3.04 7.86 3.06
CA LEU A 76 -3.77 6.59 3.00
C LEU A 76 -5.22 6.68 3.50
N ALA A 77 -5.65 7.79 4.09
CA ALA A 77 -7.00 7.93 4.67
C ALA A 77 -8.13 7.74 3.66
N ALA A 78 -7.86 7.97 2.37
CA ALA A 78 -8.82 7.76 1.29
C ALA A 78 -9.05 6.28 0.96
N VAL A 79 -8.08 5.41 1.27
CA VAL A 79 -8.07 3.99 0.87
C VAL A 79 -8.05 3.05 2.07
N VAL A 80 -7.50 3.48 3.20
CA VAL A 80 -7.40 2.69 4.45
C VAL A 80 -8.25 3.37 5.53
N SER A 81 -9.32 2.74 5.93
CA SER A 81 -10.22 3.27 6.98
C SER A 81 -10.55 2.16 7.97
N PRO A 82 -10.50 2.43 9.27
CA PRO A 82 -10.07 3.68 9.93
C PRO A 82 -8.54 3.87 9.92
N ALA A 83 -8.07 5.09 10.11
CA ALA A 83 -6.64 5.40 10.17
C ALA A 83 -5.87 4.65 11.29
N SER A 84 -6.57 4.14 12.30
CA SER A 84 -6.04 3.24 13.33
C SER A 84 -5.58 1.89 12.79
N SER A 85 -6.02 1.50 11.58
CA SER A 85 -5.56 0.31 10.87
C SER A 85 -4.16 0.47 10.25
N ILE A 86 -3.55 1.65 10.38
CA ILE A 86 -2.19 1.92 9.91
C ILE A 86 -1.24 1.84 11.08
N SER A 87 -0.45 0.78 11.13
CA SER A 87 0.64 0.60 12.07
C SER A 87 1.88 1.32 11.55
N CYS A 88 2.38 2.29 12.31
CA CYS A 88 3.56 3.03 11.96
C CYS A 88 4.74 2.63 12.83
N ALA A 89 5.91 2.64 12.19
CA ALA A 89 7.22 2.51 12.82
C ALA A 89 7.60 1.10 13.29
N THR A 90 7.69 0.17 12.37
CA THR A 90 8.70 -0.86 12.53
C THR A 90 10.01 -0.30 11.99
N GLN A 91 10.93 0.06 12.90
CA GLN A 91 12.29 0.43 12.51
C GLN A 91 13.10 -0.83 12.30
N VAL A 92 13.80 -0.90 11.20
CA VAL A 92 14.72 -1.99 10.88
C VAL A 92 16.14 -1.45 10.78
N ASN A 93 17.11 -2.31 11.07
CA ASN A 93 18.53 -1.97 11.12
C ASN A 93 19.29 -2.33 9.85
N HIS A 94 18.61 -2.70 8.80
CA HIS A 94 19.18 -3.02 7.49
C HIS A 94 18.38 -2.39 6.37
N ALA A 95 19.05 -2.13 5.24
CA ALA A 95 18.44 -1.62 4.03
C ALA A 95 17.48 -2.64 3.39
N PRO A 96 16.50 -2.19 2.56
CA PRO A 96 15.63 -3.09 1.82
C PRO A 96 16.44 -4.17 1.04
N PRO A 97 15.83 -5.33 0.77
CA PRO A 97 14.40 -5.64 0.92
C PRO A 97 14.01 -6.01 2.35
N PHE A 98 12.82 -5.58 2.78
CA PHE A 98 12.25 -5.95 4.07
C PHE A 98 11.44 -7.24 3.97
N VAL A 99 11.58 -8.11 4.96
CA VAL A 99 11.04 -9.47 4.95
C VAL A 99 9.85 -9.56 5.90
N SER A 100 8.70 -10.00 5.38
CA SER A 100 7.51 -10.27 6.18
C SER A 100 7.76 -11.40 7.18
N GLY A 101 7.33 -11.23 8.41
CA GLY A 101 7.54 -12.18 9.51
C GLY A 101 8.88 -12.03 10.22
N VAL A 102 9.82 -11.23 9.68
CA VAL A 102 11.11 -10.91 10.30
C VAL A 102 11.16 -9.43 10.65
N ASP A 103 11.01 -8.56 9.66
CA ASP A 103 11.12 -7.11 9.85
C ASP A 103 9.80 -6.45 10.21
N TYR A 104 8.70 -7.02 9.78
CA TYR A 104 7.35 -6.54 10.07
C TYR A 104 6.33 -7.68 10.08
N ALA A 105 5.26 -7.50 10.84
CA ALA A 105 4.13 -8.42 10.78
C ALA A 105 3.34 -8.18 9.48
N ALA A 106 3.00 -9.25 8.76
CA ALA A 106 2.17 -9.13 7.57
C ALA A 106 0.85 -8.40 7.90
N PRO A 107 0.50 -7.33 7.17
CA PRO A 107 -0.76 -6.64 7.42
C PRO A 107 -1.95 -7.55 7.14
N ALA A 108 -2.93 -7.54 8.04
CA ALA A 108 -4.22 -8.19 7.79
C ALA A 108 -5.01 -7.40 6.73
N GLY A 109 -6.08 -7.99 6.21
CA GLY A 109 -6.92 -7.33 5.21
C GLY A 109 -7.43 -5.97 5.68
N GLY A 110 -7.23 -4.95 4.87
CA GLY A 110 -7.58 -3.57 5.19
C GLY A 110 -6.62 -2.84 6.13
N GLN A 111 -5.51 -3.47 6.52
CA GLN A 111 -4.49 -2.87 7.37
C GLN A 111 -3.25 -2.47 6.57
N ALA A 112 -2.52 -1.47 7.05
CA ALA A 112 -1.23 -1.08 6.50
C ALA A 112 -0.14 -1.09 7.57
N VAL A 113 1.07 -1.47 7.17
CA VAL A 113 2.28 -1.44 8.00
C VAL A 113 3.32 -0.58 7.33
N VAL A 114 3.89 0.35 8.07
CA VAL A 114 4.98 1.22 7.61
C VAL A 114 6.29 0.73 8.20
N VAL A 115 7.25 0.45 7.35
CA VAL A 115 8.60 0.03 7.72
C VAL A 115 9.58 1.12 7.33
N VAL A 116 10.49 1.45 8.23
CA VAL A 116 11.46 2.54 8.04
C VAL A 116 12.87 2.06 8.34
N TYR A 117 13.78 2.39 7.44
CA TYR A 117 15.22 2.25 7.65
C TYR A 117 15.87 3.64 7.58
N CYS A 118 16.74 3.95 8.51
CA CYS A 118 17.40 5.24 8.62
C CYS A 118 18.93 5.09 8.60
N GLY A 119 19.48 4.57 7.53
CA GLY A 119 20.92 4.46 7.33
C GLY A 119 21.66 3.71 8.44
N ALA A 120 22.96 3.98 8.59
CA ALA A 120 23.83 3.35 9.58
C ALA A 120 23.53 3.75 11.04
N SER A 121 22.64 4.72 11.27
CA SER A 121 22.15 5.08 12.59
C SER A 121 21.00 4.17 12.98
N ALA A 122 21.25 3.23 13.85
CA ALA A 122 20.28 2.23 14.32
C ALA A 122 19.00 2.82 14.97
N ASN A 123 18.89 4.13 15.07
CA ASN A 123 17.75 4.82 15.67
C ASN A 123 17.42 6.06 14.84
N CYS A 124 16.30 6.06 14.14
CA CYS A 124 15.73 7.28 13.57
C CYS A 124 15.39 8.34 14.63
N THR A 125 15.60 8.08 15.89
CA THR A 125 15.42 8.99 17.04
C THR A 125 16.72 9.69 17.48
N GLY A 126 17.88 9.27 16.96
CA GLY A 126 19.16 9.89 17.26
C GLY A 126 19.41 11.11 16.37
N ALA A 127 20.16 12.08 16.88
CA ALA A 127 20.68 13.18 16.09
C ALA A 127 21.33 12.61 14.82
N VAL A 128 20.75 12.86 13.67
CA VAL A 128 21.38 12.55 12.40
C VAL A 128 22.66 13.37 12.40
N ASN A 129 23.78 12.67 12.36
CA ASN A 129 25.08 13.31 12.35
C ASN A 129 25.13 14.17 11.09
N THR A 130 25.18 15.47 11.25
CA THR A 130 25.02 16.50 10.23
C THR A 130 26.09 16.47 9.13
N LEU A 131 26.97 15.51 9.18
CA LEU A 131 28.13 15.41 8.27
C LEU A 131 28.03 14.33 7.21
N TYR A 132 27.01 13.47 7.24
CA TYR A 132 26.86 12.38 6.27
C TYR A 132 25.46 12.32 5.71
N GLN A 133 25.36 12.01 4.43
CA GLN A 133 24.10 11.73 3.73
C GLN A 133 23.39 10.59 4.46
N SER A 134 22.30 10.91 5.13
CA SER A 134 21.47 9.90 5.75
C SER A 134 20.49 9.35 4.73
N GLU A 135 20.58 8.06 4.50
CA GLU A 135 19.63 7.34 3.68
C GLU A 135 18.39 7.02 4.52
N VAL A 136 17.23 7.38 4.00
CA VAL A 136 15.95 7.01 4.60
C VAL A 136 15.17 6.22 3.57
N ASP A 137 14.88 4.97 3.89
CA ASP A 137 14.01 4.11 3.11
C ASP A 137 12.69 3.93 3.86
N VAL A 138 11.60 4.22 3.18
CA VAL A 138 10.25 4.04 3.71
C VAL A 138 9.51 3.05 2.82
N ALA A 139 8.97 2.01 3.40
CA ALA A 139 8.11 1.07 2.72
C ALA A 139 6.75 0.99 3.40
N VAL A 140 5.69 1.02 2.61
CA VAL A 140 4.32 0.86 3.05
C VAL A 140 3.78 -0.45 2.49
N TYR A 141 3.34 -1.33 3.36
CA TYR A 141 2.73 -2.61 3.02
C TYR A 141 1.25 -2.57 3.38
N TYR A 142 0.40 -2.89 2.43
CA TYR A 142 -1.05 -2.92 2.62
C TYR A 142 -1.60 -4.31 2.36
N GLY A 143 -2.38 -4.82 3.30
CA GLY A 143 -3.10 -6.08 3.16
C GLY A 143 -4.38 -5.86 2.34
N PHE A 144 -4.32 -6.15 1.06
CA PHE A 144 -5.46 -6.06 0.17
C PHE A 144 -6.37 -7.27 0.38
N ASN A 145 -7.63 -7.00 0.75
CA ASN A 145 -8.65 -8.03 0.89
C ASN A 145 -9.48 -8.02 -0.39
N ASP A 146 -9.24 -8.98 -1.25
CA ASP A 146 -10.04 -9.17 -2.45
C ASP A 146 -11.42 -9.74 -2.12
N LEU A 147 -12.31 -9.76 -3.10
CA LEU A 147 -13.63 -10.38 -3.01
C LEU A 147 -13.58 -11.93 -2.97
N ASN A 148 -12.45 -12.53 -2.57
CA ASN A 148 -12.18 -13.98 -2.64
C ASN A 148 -12.23 -14.58 -4.07
N LEU A 149 -12.26 -13.75 -5.09
CA LEU A 149 -12.22 -14.22 -6.49
C LEU A 149 -10.86 -14.84 -6.84
N LEU A 150 -9.79 -14.37 -6.21
CA LEU A 150 -8.42 -14.84 -6.42
C LEU A 150 -7.88 -15.71 -5.27
N GLY A 151 -8.72 -15.99 -4.27
CA GLY A 151 -8.46 -17.01 -3.26
C GLY A 151 -7.48 -16.64 -2.16
N GLY A 152 -7.25 -15.36 -1.87
CA GLY A 152 -6.38 -15.03 -0.75
C GLY A 152 -6.08 -13.56 -0.50
N LEU A 153 -5.44 -13.31 0.62
CA LEU A 153 -4.90 -12.02 0.99
C LEU A 153 -3.67 -11.71 0.15
N VAL A 154 -3.70 -10.63 -0.62
CA VAL A 154 -2.57 -10.12 -1.39
C VAL A 154 -1.97 -8.92 -0.67
N THR A 155 -0.65 -8.92 -0.47
CA THR A 155 0.06 -7.77 0.08
C THR A 155 0.51 -6.87 -1.06
N ILE A 156 0.01 -5.63 -1.06
CA ILE A 156 0.44 -4.58 -1.98
C ILE A 156 1.50 -3.73 -1.27
N SER A 157 2.61 -3.44 -1.92
CA SER A 157 3.68 -2.63 -1.34
C SER A 157 4.02 -1.43 -2.21
N GLY A 158 4.26 -0.30 -1.55
CA GLY A 158 4.91 0.86 -2.11
C GLY A 158 6.19 1.15 -1.32
N SER A 159 7.29 1.47 -1.99
CA SER A 159 8.53 1.82 -1.33
C SER A 159 9.15 3.06 -1.95
N SER A 160 9.80 3.87 -1.12
CA SER A 160 10.56 5.03 -1.57
C SER A 160 11.84 5.16 -0.77
N LYS A 161 12.90 5.49 -1.48
CA LYS A 161 14.23 5.77 -0.95
C LYS A 161 14.54 7.24 -1.16
N THR A 162 14.93 7.91 -0.09
CA THR A 162 15.36 9.31 -0.14
C THR A 162 16.70 9.44 0.57
N THR A 163 17.63 10.13 -0.08
CA THR A 163 18.90 10.55 0.54
C THR A 163 18.81 12.02 0.88
N THR A 164 19.16 12.36 2.11
CA THR A 164 19.36 13.78 2.47
C THR A 164 20.68 14.23 1.89
N SER A 165 20.64 15.10 0.87
CA SER A 165 21.80 15.85 0.42
C SER A 165 21.68 17.28 0.91
N TRP A 166 22.67 17.77 1.60
CA TRP A 166 22.84 19.18 1.96
C TRP A 166 23.79 19.85 0.97
#